data_9419da80e7e163b54a2da9c02e890414
#
_entry.id   9419da80e7e163b54a2da9c02e890414
#
_cell.length_a   1.000
_cell.length_b   1.000
_cell.length_c   1.000
_cell.angle_alpha   90.00
_cell.angle_beta   90.00
_cell.angle_gamma   90.00
#
_symmetry.space_group_name_H-M   'P 1'
#
loop_
_entity.id
_entity.type
_entity.pdbx_description
1 polymer ?
#
loop_
_entity_poly.entity_id
_entity_poly.type
_entity_poly.pdbx_seq_one_letter_code
_entity_poly.pdbx_strand_id
1 'polypeptide(L)'
;MSGLYNLKKGVAVGSDLSSVAADDITPNYQVLADDGAITIPDGGVKTVFLTKGTASAITVAAPTATTHDGVIIHVVSTTAAAHTITATTIGFNAGNTSSDVATLGAAIGNGLSFVAYQGEWYVVPGGNTNATLA
;
A
#
# COMPACT_ATOMS: atom_id res chain seq x y z
N MET A 1 -34.48 14.01 -23.60
CA MET A 1 -34.31 13.47 -23.50
C MET A 1 -33.97 13.14 -23.21
N SER A 2 -33.94 13.37 -23.08
CA SER A 2 -33.65 12.86 -22.82
C SER A 2 -33.16 12.54 -22.46
N GLY A 3 -33.00 12.78 -22.53
CA GLY A 3 -32.56 12.28 -22.27
C GLY A 3 -32.02 12.11 -21.75
N LEU A 4 -32.01 12.30 -21.75
CA LEU A 4 -31.62 11.97 -21.42
C LEU A 4 -31.38 11.40 -21.09
N TYR A 5 -31.40 11.31 -21.31
CA TYR A 5 -31.12 10.71 -21.06
C TYR A 5 -30.58 10.15 -20.71
N ASN A 6 -30.41 10.07 -20.81
CA ASN A 6 -29.90 9.62 -20.51
C ASN A 6 -29.22 9.13 -20.02
N LEU A 7 -28.95 9.18 -19.93
CA LEU A 7 -28.29 8.88 -19.55
C LEU A 7 -28.19 8.42 -18.86
N LYS A 8 -28.42 8.34 -18.48
CA LYS A 8 -28.33 8.23 -17.99
C LYS A 8 -28.13 7.72 -17.35
N LYS A 9 -28.00 7.35 -17.33
CA LYS A 9 -27.61 7.12 -16.88
C LYS A 9 -26.74 6.89 -16.33
N GLY A 10 -26.37 6.68 -16.29
CA GLY A 10 -25.57 6.76 -15.84
C GLY A 10 -24.72 7.44 -15.68
N VAL A 11 -24.53 7.53 -16.00
CA VAL A 11 -23.85 8.23 -15.78
C VAL A 11 -23.94 9.24 -15.90
N ALA A 12 -24.05 9.29 -15.81
CA ALA A 12 -24.11 10.34 -15.84
C ALA A 12 -23.43 11.03 -16.35
N VAL A 13 -23.37 11.06 -17.03
CA VAL A 13 -22.76 11.68 -17.34
C VAL A 13 -21.79 12.74 -16.87
N GLY A 14 -21.00 13.40 -17.63
CA GLY A 14 -19.90 14.28 -17.29
C GLY A 14 -20.14 15.31 -16.20
N SER A 15 -21.33 15.84 -16.15
CA SER A 15 -21.68 16.81 -15.10
C SER A 15 -21.66 16.19 -13.72
N ASP A 16 -21.91 14.89 -13.61
CA ASP A 16 -21.86 14.22 -12.33
C ASP A 16 -20.43 14.10 -11.82
N LEU A 17 -19.47 13.97 -12.72
CA LEU A 17 -18.06 13.94 -12.32
C LEU A 17 -17.63 15.26 -11.71
N SER A 18 -18.16 16.38 -12.19
CA SER A 18 -17.80 17.68 -11.63
C SER A 18 -18.37 17.92 -10.25
N SER A 19 -19.34 17.12 -9.84
CA SER A 19 -19.95 17.22 -8.51
C SER A 19 -19.37 16.24 -7.50
N VAL A 20 -18.40 15.42 -7.90
CA VAL A 20 -17.73 14.50 -6.97
C VAL A 20 -16.97 15.33 -5.94
N ALA A 21 -17.28 15.13 -4.67
CA ALA A 21 -16.60 15.82 -3.59
C ALA A 21 -15.18 15.30 -3.42
N ALA A 22 -14.28 16.16 -2.95
CA ALA A 22 -12.88 15.77 -2.76
C ALA A 22 -12.73 14.61 -1.78
N ASP A 23 -13.62 14.48 -0.79
CA ASP A 23 -13.57 13.40 0.18
C ASP A 23 -14.10 12.07 -0.37
N ASP A 24 -14.71 12.06 -1.56
CA ASP A 24 -15.08 10.83 -2.26
C ASP A 24 -13.90 10.21 -3.02
N ILE A 25 -12.82 10.95 -3.15
CA ILE A 25 -11.61 10.50 -3.83
C ILE A 25 -10.62 10.02 -2.78
N THR A 26 -10.34 8.72 -2.78
CA THR A 26 -9.37 8.13 -1.84
C THR A 26 -7.96 8.39 -2.36
N PRO A 27 -7.08 9.04 -1.58
CA PRO A 27 -5.69 9.21 -2.00
C PRO A 27 -5.00 7.86 -2.19
N ASN A 28 -4.10 7.79 -3.16
CA ASN A 28 -3.31 6.59 -3.42
C ASN A 28 -2.02 6.57 -2.61
N TYR A 29 -1.95 7.31 -1.53
CA TYR A 29 -0.78 7.31 -0.65
C TYR A 29 -1.20 7.41 0.81
N GLN A 30 -0.26 7.04 1.69
CA GLN A 30 -0.42 7.14 3.13
C GLN A 30 0.90 7.65 3.71
N VAL A 31 0.82 8.52 4.72
CA VAL A 31 2.00 8.97 5.45
C VAL A 31 1.95 8.37 6.85
N LEU A 32 3.02 7.71 7.25
CA LEU A 32 3.19 7.17 8.59
C LEU A 32 4.34 7.91 9.27
N ALA A 33 3.97 8.84 10.15
CA ALA A 33 4.93 9.67 10.88
C ALA A 33 5.34 9.04 12.21
N ASP A 34 4.83 7.89 12.53
CA ASP A 34 5.14 7.12 13.75
C ASP A 34 4.87 5.64 13.49
N ASP A 35 4.98 4.81 14.51
CA ASP A 35 4.58 3.41 14.42
C ASP A 35 3.11 3.33 14.00
N GLY A 36 2.79 2.34 13.19
CA GLY A 36 1.43 2.23 12.71
C GLY A 36 1.24 1.12 11.70
N ALA A 37 0.04 1.07 11.13
CA ALA A 37 -0.35 0.04 10.19
C ALA A 37 -0.62 0.63 8.81
N ILE A 38 -0.20 -0.10 7.79
CA ILE A 38 -0.53 0.23 6.40
C ILE A 38 -1.99 -0.14 6.17
N THR A 39 -2.76 0.81 5.64
CA THR A 39 -4.13 0.55 5.22
C THR A 39 -4.11 -0.04 3.81
N ILE A 40 -4.61 -1.25 3.66
CA ILE A 40 -4.64 -1.93 2.36
C ILE A 40 -5.76 -1.29 1.51
N PRO A 41 -5.44 -0.79 0.30
CA PRO A 41 -6.49 -0.23 -0.56
C PRO A 41 -7.35 -1.34 -1.15
N ASP A 42 -8.56 -0.99 -1.61
CA ASP A 42 -9.47 -1.94 -2.23
C ASP A 42 -9.00 -2.42 -3.61
N GLY A 43 -8.05 -1.72 -4.20
CA GLY A 43 -7.46 -2.09 -5.48
C GLY A 43 -6.38 -1.12 -5.88
N GLY A 44 -5.65 -1.45 -6.94
CA GLY A 44 -4.66 -0.56 -7.52
C GLY A 44 -3.35 -0.50 -6.75
N VAL A 45 -2.70 0.65 -6.80
CA VAL A 45 -1.35 0.86 -6.27
C VAL A 45 -1.40 1.96 -5.22
N LYS A 46 -0.70 1.74 -4.13
CA LYS A 46 -0.59 2.71 -3.04
C LYS A 46 0.88 2.91 -2.66
N THR A 47 1.26 4.15 -2.39
CA THR A 47 2.59 4.47 -1.86
C THR A 47 2.48 4.86 -0.40
N VAL A 48 3.35 4.31 0.44
CA VAL A 48 3.42 4.61 1.88
C VAL A 48 4.73 5.30 2.15
N PHE A 49 4.67 6.51 2.71
CA PHE A 49 5.85 7.29 3.08
C PHE A 49 6.10 7.18 4.58
N LEU A 50 7.29 6.74 4.95
CA LEU A 50 7.72 6.66 6.35
C LEU A 50 8.53 7.91 6.65
N THR A 51 8.00 8.78 7.52
CA THR A 51 8.58 10.11 7.75
C THR A 51 9.15 10.29 9.14
N LYS A 52 9.07 9.28 10.01
CA LYS A 52 9.63 9.36 11.35
C LYS A 52 11.16 9.45 11.27
N GLY A 53 11.76 10.36 12.02
CA GLY A 53 13.21 10.56 12.02
C GLY A 53 14.00 9.45 12.71
N THR A 54 13.34 8.57 13.45
CA THR A 54 13.92 7.40 14.09
C THR A 54 13.20 6.14 13.58
N ALA A 55 13.76 4.96 13.85
CA ALA A 55 13.15 3.72 13.41
C ALA A 55 11.70 3.61 13.90
N SER A 56 10.81 3.25 13.00
CA SER A 56 9.41 2.98 13.32
C SER A 56 9.06 1.53 13.01
N ALA A 57 8.11 1.00 13.77
CA ALA A 57 7.59 -0.35 13.58
C ALA A 57 6.27 -0.26 12.81
N ILE A 58 6.29 -0.65 11.55
CA ILE A 58 5.14 -0.60 10.67
C ILE A 58 4.62 -2.02 10.48
N THR A 59 3.31 -2.17 10.45
CA THR A 59 2.68 -3.47 10.21
C THR A 59 1.81 -3.42 8.95
N VAL A 60 1.67 -4.55 8.30
CA VAL A 60 0.70 -4.73 7.24
C VAL A 60 -0.01 -6.07 7.47
N ALA A 61 -1.34 -6.03 7.50
CA ALA A 61 -2.14 -7.24 7.70
C ALA A 61 -2.09 -8.11 6.44
N ALA A 62 -2.50 -9.38 6.58
CA ALA A 62 -2.65 -10.24 5.44
C ALA A 62 -3.71 -9.66 4.47
N PRO A 63 -3.45 -9.68 3.16
CA PRO A 63 -4.46 -9.25 2.22
C PRO A 63 -5.58 -10.30 2.16
N THR A 64 -6.79 -9.88 1.79
CA THR A 64 -7.89 -10.81 1.59
C THR A 64 -7.76 -11.48 0.24
N ALA A 65 -7.74 -12.80 0.23
CA ALA A 65 -7.65 -13.58 -1.01
C ALA A 65 -8.75 -13.14 -1.99
N THR A 66 -8.40 -13.05 -3.24
CA THR A 66 -9.25 -12.62 -4.36
C THR A 66 -9.60 -11.13 -4.31
N THR A 67 -10.11 -10.62 -3.18
CA THR A 67 -10.52 -9.21 -3.04
C THR A 67 -9.35 -8.25 -3.22
N HIS A 68 -8.20 -8.56 -2.64
CA HIS A 68 -7.02 -7.71 -2.73
C HIS A 68 -6.00 -8.18 -3.76
N ASP A 69 -6.30 -9.23 -4.52
CA ASP A 69 -5.35 -9.75 -5.52
C ASP A 69 -4.93 -8.64 -6.48
N GLY A 70 -3.63 -8.52 -6.69
CA GLY A 70 -3.06 -7.51 -7.57
C GLY A 70 -2.79 -6.15 -6.92
N VAL A 71 -3.23 -5.92 -5.69
CA VAL A 71 -2.89 -4.69 -4.96
C VAL A 71 -1.38 -4.62 -4.78
N ILE A 72 -0.80 -3.48 -5.13
CA ILE A 72 0.64 -3.21 -4.96
C ILE A 72 0.81 -2.09 -3.94
N ILE A 73 1.71 -2.30 -3.00
CA ILE A 73 2.09 -1.29 -2.01
C ILE A 73 3.57 -1.01 -2.16
N HIS A 74 3.89 0.27 -2.35
CA HIS A 74 5.27 0.76 -2.35
C HIS A 74 5.53 1.46 -1.04
N VAL A 75 6.51 1.01 -0.27
CA VAL A 75 6.91 1.66 0.97
C VAL A 75 8.25 2.35 0.76
N VAL A 76 8.32 3.62 1.09
CA VAL A 76 9.51 4.46 0.90
C VAL A 76 9.85 5.15 2.21
N SER A 77 11.10 5.05 2.63
CA SER A 77 11.62 5.84 3.75
C SER A 77 12.06 7.21 3.26
N THR A 78 11.54 8.26 3.87
CA THR A 78 11.97 9.63 3.60
C THR A 78 13.01 10.11 4.60
N THR A 79 13.43 9.24 5.52
CA THR A 79 14.42 9.55 6.55
C THR A 79 15.51 8.49 6.60
N ALA A 80 16.65 8.83 7.15
CA ALA A 80 17.76 7.88 7.29
C ALA A 80 17.58 7.05 8.57
N ALA A 81 16.53 6.26 8.63
CA ALA A 81 16.18 5.42 9.77
C ALA A 81 15.87 3.99 9.33
N ALA A 82 16.21 3.03 10.16
CA ALA A 82 16.01 1.61 9.86
C ALA A 82 14.60 1.19 10.28
N HIS A 83 13.60 1.63 9.53
CA HIS A 83 12.21 1.25 9.77
C HIS A 83 12.00 -0.24 9.52
N THR A 84 11.07 -0.84 10.24
CA THR A 84 10.68 -2.22 10.01
C THR A 84 9.26 -2.29 9.48
N ILE A 85 9.01 -3.25 8.60
CA ILE A 85 7.67 -3.54 8.09
C ILE A 85 7.40 -5.01 8.38
N THR A 86 6.41 -5.28 9.21
CA THR A 86 6.04 -6.65 9.57
C THR A 86 4.78 -7.04 8.82
N ALA A 87 4.87 -8.10 8.01
CA ALA A 87 3.72 -8.72 7.39
C ALA A 87 3.10 -9.69 8.39
N THR A 88 2.14 -9.21 9.16
CA THR A 88 1.59 -9.92 10.32
C THR A 88 1.02 -11.29 9.91
N THR A 89 1.42 -12.32 10.59
CA THR A 89 1.01 -13.72 10.49
C THR A 89 1.44 -14.48 9.24
N ILE A 90 1.68 -13.81 8.12
CA ILE A 90 1.95 -14.51 6.84
C ILE A 90 3.38 -14.32 6.34
N GLY A 91 4.04 -13.23 6.75
CA GLY A 91 5.35 -12.90 6.22
C GLY A 91 5.31 -12.44 4.76
N PHE A 92 6.50 -12.24 4.21
CA PHE A 92 6.67 -11.95 2.78
C PHE A 92 7.08 -13.22 2.04
N ASN A 93 6.67 -13.33 0.78
CA ASN A 93 7.01 -14.46 -0.09
C ASN A 93 6.59 -15.81 0.50
N ALA A 94 5.46 -15.84 1.18
CA ALA A 94 4.97 -17.01 1.91
C ALA A 94 5.97 -17.50 2.96
N GLY A 95 6.81 -16.60 3.47
CA GLY A 95 7.90 -16.94 4.39
C GLY A 95 7.50 -17.06 5.85
N ASN A 96 6.29 -16.58 6.17
CA ASN A 96 5.77 -16.66 7.54
C ASN A 96 6.85 -16.23 8.56
N THR A 97 7.21 -17.08 9.50
CA THR A 97 8.13 -16.72 10.56
C THR A 97 9.58 -16.53 10.13
N SER A 98 9.94 -16.89 8.92
CA SER A 98 11.32 -16.74 8.43
C SER A 98 11.54 -15.50 7.56
N SER A 99 10.46 -14.82 7.17
CA SER A 99 10.54 -13.61 6.37
C SER A 99 9.38 -12.67 6.70
N ASP A 100 9.02 -12.57 7.97
CA ASP A 100 7.89 -11.77 8.38
C ASP A 100 8.23 -10.29 8.62
N VAL A 101 9.50 -9.96 8.78
CA VAL A 101 9.94 -8.58 9.00
C VAL A 101 10.91 -8.16 7.92
N ALA A 102 10.63 -7.03 7.30
CA ALA A 102 11.56 -6.35 6.42
C ALA A 102 12.17 -5.16 7.19
N THR A 103 13.48 -5.16 7.35
CA THR A 103 14.19 -4.04 7.96
C THR A 103 14.84 -3.22 6.85
N LEU A 104 14.42 -1.96 6.73
CA LEU A 104 15.00 -1.05 5.75
C LEU A 104 16.39 -0.60 6.19
N GLY A 105 17.33 -0.51 5.26
CA GLY A 105 18.58 0.15 5.53
C GLY A 105 18.37 1.61 5.93
N ALA A 106 19.25 2.16 6.77
CA ALA A 106 19.09 3.50 7.31
C ALA A 106 19.54 4.57 6.31
N ALA A 107 18.83 4.69 5.20
CA ALA A 107 19.10 5.70 4.19
C ALA A 107 17.81 6.18 3.54
N ILE A 108 17.78 7.46 3.19
CA ILE A 108 16.64 8.05 2.50
C ILE A 108 16.45 7.35 1.15
N GLY A 109 15.22 7.02 0.83
CA GLY A 109 14.86 6.36 -0.43
C GLY A 109 14.88 4.83 -0.37
N ASN A 110 15.34 4.23 0.71
CA ASN A 110 15.22 2.79 0.88
C ASN A 110 13.76 2.39 1.02
N GLY A 111 13.43 1.20 0.56
CA GLY A 111 12.04 0.79 0.59
C GLY A 111 11.81 -0.64 0.12
N LEU A 112 10.53 -0.98 0.07
CA LEU A 112 10.08 -2.31 -0.33
C LEU A 112 8.75 -2.17 -1.05
N SER A 113 8.60 -2.88 -2.16
CA SER A 113 7.35 -2.96 -2.90
C SER A 113 6.86 -4.41 -2.88
N PHE A 114 5.60 -4.59 -2.59
CA PHE A 114 5.02 -5.95 -2.53
C PHE A 114 3.62 -5.96 -3.12
N VAL A 115 3.21 -7.12 -3.62
CA VAL A 115 1.95 -7.32 -4.32
C VAL A 115 1.17 -8.43 -3.63
N ALA A 116 -0.15 -8.24 -3.55
CA ALA A 116 -1.05 -9.21 -2.94
C ALA A 116 -1.48 -10.27 -3.94
N TYR A 117 -1.47 -11.52 -3.52
CA TYR A 117 -2.10 -12.60 -4.26
C TYR A 117 -2.53 -13.71 -3.31
N GLN A 118 -3.80 -14.05 -3.35
CA GLN A 118 -4.41 -15.16 -2.60
C GLN A 118 -4.00 -15.17 -1.12
N GLY A 119 -4.10 -14.00 -0.47
CA GLY A 119 -3.86 -13.88 0.96
C GLY A 119 -2.39 -13.73 1.35
N GLU A 120 -1.49 -13.61 0.40
CA GLU A 120 -0.05 -13.48 0.63
C GLU A 120 0.49 -12.17 0.09
N TRP A 121 1.58 -11.70 0.66
CA TRP A 121 2.36 -10.60 0.14
C TRP A 121 3.64 -11.12 -0.51
N TYR A 122 3.81 -10.83 -1.79
CA TYR A 122 5.04 -11.18 -2.52
C TYR A 122 5.82 -9.92 -2.83
N VAL A 123 7.13 -9.94 -2.59
CA VAL A 123 7.98 -8.82 -2.95
C VAL A 123 8.03 -8.73 -4.47
N VAL A 124 7.72 -7.54 -5.00
CA VAL A 124 7.74 -7.30 -6.44
C VAL A 124 9.16 -7.50 -6.95
N PRO A 125 9.36 -8.21 -8.07
CA PRO A 125 10.70 -8.34 -8.65
C PRO A 125 11.34 -6.96 -8.87
N GLY A 126 12.55 -6.76 -8.32
CA GLY A 126 13.22 -5.47 -8.34
C GLY A 126 12.66 -4.47 -7.32
N GLY A 127 11.68 -4.85 -6.51
CA GLY A 127 11.00 -3.95 -5.56
C GLY A 127 11.64 -3.90 -4.18
N ASN A 128 12.86 -4.39 -4.02
CA ASN A 128 13.59 -4.33 -2.75
C ASN A 128 14.80 -3.42 -2.90
N THR A 129 14.77 -2.28 -2.21
CA THR A 129 15.89 -1.35 -2.15
C THR A 129 16.45 -1.36 -0.73
N ASN A 130 17.48 -2.18 -0.50
CA ASN A 130 18.19 -2.29 0.77
C ASN A 130 17.30 -2.66 1.96
N ALA A 131 16.33 -3.54 1.76
CA ALA A 131 15.58 -4.15 2.86
C ALA A 131 16.07 -5.58 3.08
N THR A 132 16.23 -5.94 4.35
CA THR A 132 16.59 -7.30 4.75
C THR A 132 15.33 -7.99 5.27
N LEU A 133 14.99 -9.13 4.68
CA LEU A 133 13.86 -9.95 5.11
C LEU A 133 14.36 -11.00 6.11
N ALA A 134 13.68 -11.07 7.25
CA ALA A 134 14.01 -12.05 8.27
C ALA A 134 12.79 -12.50 9.03
#